data_149efcd7291d8f1e7ba25c335a5e9114
#
_entry.id   149efcd7291d8f1e7ba25c335a5e9114
#
_cell.length_a   1.000
_cell.length_b   1.000
_cell.length_c   1.000
_cell.angle_alpha   90.00
_cell.angle_beta   90.00
_cell.angle_gamma   90.00
#
_symmetry.space_group_name_H-M   'P 1'
#
loop_
_entity.id
_entity.type
_entity.pdbx_description
1 polymer ?
#
loop_
_entity_poly.entity_id
_entity_poly.type
_entity_poly.pdbx_seq_one_letter_code
_entity_poly.pdbx_strand_id
1 'polypeptide(L)'
;MIEIKEEFKKLIPALTAEEFKQLEENILKDGIRDPLVLWNGYLIDGHNRYQIAFKHGLEYKTIDKEFEDESQVKEWMINNQFGRRNLSNYQRSVLALELESVFSARAKEQQVRKPEFVLPMLAEQKPIDTRKELAKVANVSHGTLDKVKKIQAVATPEVKAQLSTGEVSINQIYQDIKKEEKQDAIREKKKEYKQRIEKVSNNEFKVDIFNNEKKFRVIYADPAWSYNDKCEGGGVQSGGVAMRHYDTMSVGEICSLPVNEISEKDSVLFLWVTSPLLEDAFTVIKSWGFKYKTSFVWDKVKHNMGHYNSVRHEFLLIATKGSCTPDNKTLYDSVQSIERNDNHSEKPIEFLNIIDDIYDYGNKLEMFCRNIKKDKWFGWGNEI
;
A
#
# COMPACT_ATOMS: atom_id res chain seq x y z
N MET A 1 -14.87 -50.85 -13.01
CA MET A 1 -15.55 -49.56 -13.19
C MET A 1 -14.51 -48.47 -12.99
N ILE A 2 -14.40 -47.47 -13.88
CA ILE A 2 -13.43 -46.36 -13.71
C ILE A 2 -13.93 -45.47 -12.61
N GLU A 3 -13.07 -45.17 -11.65
CA GLU A 3 -13.38 -44.23 -10.55
C GLU A 3 -12.83 -42.83 -10.86
N ILE A 4 -13.62 -41.79 -10.54
CA ILE A 4 -13.21 -40.41 -10.68
C ILE A 4 -12.97 -39.83 -9.29
N LYS A 5 -11.74 -39.43 -9.03
CA LYS A 5 -11.36 -38.73 -7.79
C LYS A 5 -11.51 -37.21 -8.00
N GLU A 6 -12.33 -36.54 -7.19
CA GLU A 6 -12.62 -35.10 -7.34
C GLU A 6 -11.35 -34.23 -7.26
N GLU A 7 -10.36 -34.63 -6.49
CA GLU A 7 -9.06 -33.96 -6.42
C GLU A 7 -8.32 -33.98 -7.77
N PHE A 8 -8.37 -35.11 -8.50
CA PHE A 8 -7.77 -35.22 -9.83
C PHE A 8 -8.54 -34.44 -10.89
N LYS A 9 -9.88 -34.47 -10.79
CA LYS A 9 -10.73 -33.71 -11.70
C LYS A 9 -10.49 -32.21 -11.64
N LYS A 10 -10.24 -31.65 -10.44
CA LYS A 10 -9.90 -30.23 -10.23
C LYS A 10 -8.60 -29.79 -10.93
N LEU A 11 -7.66 -30.72 -11.17
CA LEU A 11 -6.41 -30.42 -11.87
C LEU A 11 -6.58 -30.28 -13.38
N ILE A 12 -7.77 -30.53 -13.89
CA ILE A 12 -8.08 -30.42 -15.31
C ILE A 12 -8.88 -29.17 -15.56
N PRO A 13 -8.32 -28.18 -16.27
CA PRO A 13 -9.04 -26.98 -16.63
C PRO A 13 -10.34 -27.32 -17.37
N ALA A 14 -11.45 -26.74 -16.96
CA ALA A 14 -12.73 -26.93 -17.63
C ALA A 14 -12.62 -26.42 -19.08
N LEU A 15 -13.23 -27.17 -20.01
CA LEU A 15 -13.43 -26.68 -21.35
C LEU A 15 -14.54 -25.64 -21.39
N THR A 16 -14.46 -24.68 -22.29
CA THR A 16 -15.61 -23.85 -22.62
C THR A 16 -16.75 -24.67 -23.20
N ALA A 17 -17.95 -24.17 -23.17
CA ALA A 17 -19.10 -24.89 -23.77
C ALA A 17 -18.89 -25.18 -25.26
N GLU A 18 -18.24 -24.26 -25.98
CA GLU A 18 -17.91 -24.39 -27.40
C GLU A 18 -16.83 -25.47 -27.64
N GLU A 19 -15.76 -25.45 -26.86
CA GLU A 19 -14.69 -26.44 -26.92
C GLU A 19 -15.22 -27.84 -26.58
N PHE A 20 -16.08 -27.96 -25.57
CA PHE A 20 -16.69 -29.24 -25.21
C PHE A 20 -17.58 -29.76 -26.31
N LYS A 21 -18.43 -28.91 -26.91
CA LYS A 21 -19.28 -29.26 -28.05
C LYS A 21 -18.46 -29.72 -29.25
N GLN A 22 -17.41 -28.99 -29.61
CA GLN A 22 -16.52 -29.37 -30.70
C GLN A 22 -15.83 -30.71 -30.44
N LEU A 23 -15.39 -30.97 -29.20
CA LEU A 23 -14.80 -32.26 -28.82
C LEU A 23 -15.84 -33.39 -28.93
N GLU A 24 -17.08 -33.15 -28.50
CA GLU A 24 -18.18 -34.12 -28.61
C GLU A 24 -18.49 -34.47 -30.07
N GLU A 25 -18.63 -33.47 -30.93
CA GLU A 25 -18.84 -33.67 -32.38
C GLU A 25 -17.71 -34.48 -33.03
N ASN A 26 -16.46 -34.16 -32.68
CA ASN A 26 -15.29 -34.90 -33.21
C ASN A 26 -15.27 -36.36 -32.73
N ILE A 27 -15.56 -36.61 -31.46
CA ILE A 27 -15.62 -37.95 -30.88
C ILE A 27 -16.76 -38.79 -31.50
N LEU A 28 -17.91 -38.19 -31.73
CA LEU A 28 -19.04 -38.86 -32.37
C LEU A 28 -18.76 -39.24 -33.81
N LYS A 29 -17.97 -38.41 -34.51
CA LYS A 29 -17.60 -38.64 -35.91
C LYS A 29 -16.47 -39.68 -36.06
N ASP A 30 -15.39 -39.54 -35.29
CA ASP A 30 -14.13 -40.23 -35.49
C ASP A 30 -13.82 -41.28 -34.41
N GLY A 31 -14.65 -41.38 -33.36
CA GLY A 31 -14.40 -42.20 -32.18
C GLY A 31 -13.37 -41.62 -31.25
N ILE A 32 -13.10 -42.31 -30.13
CA ILE A 32 -12.09 -41.91 -29.14
C ILE A 32 -10.72 -42.46 -29.60
N ARG A 33 -9.88 -41.57 -30.13
CA ARG A 33 -8.56 -41.93 -30.70
C ARG A 33 -7.54 -42.26 -29.62
N ASP A 34 -7.42 -41.38 -28.58
CA ASP A 34 -6.46 -41.53 -27.50
C ASP A 34 -7.08 -42.30 -26.34
N PRO A 35 -6.39 -43.29 -25.77
CA PRO A 35 -6.89 -44.04 -24.63
C PRO A 35 -7.03 -43.16 -23.39
N LEU A 36 -7.90 -43.58 -22.49
CA LEU A 36 -8.00 -43.02 -21.14
C LEU A 36 -6.84 -43.52 -20.31
N VAL A 37 -6.22 -42.65 -19.48
CA VAL A 37 -5.12 -43.05 -18.60
C VAL A 37 -5.61 -43.24 -17.19
N LEU A 38 -5.28 -44.41 -16.61
CA LEU A 38 -5.67 -44.80 -15.27
C LEU A 38 -4.44 -44.94 -14.36
N TRP A 39 -4.66 -44.80 -13.07
CA TRP A 39 -3.73 -45.16 -11.99
C TRP A 39 -4.52 -45.81 -10.87
N ASN A 40 -4.23 -47.06 -10.54
CA ASN A 40 -4.95 -47.85 -9.54
C ASN A 40 -6.49 -47.77 -9.68
N GLY A 41 -6.99 -47.80 -10.93
CA GLY A 41 -8.43 -47.71 -11.23
C GLY A 41 -9.00 -46.29 -11.27
N TYR A 42 -8.23 -45.28 -10.86
CA TYR A 42 -8.64 -43.86 -10.93
C TYR A 42 -8.30 -43.26 -12.28
N LEU A 43 -9.24 -42.46 -12.83
CA LEU A 43 -9.01 -41.73 -14.06
C LEU A 43 -8.09 -40.53 -13.80
N ILE A 44 -6.94 -40.49 -14.50
CA ILE A 44 -5.94 -39.42 -14.37
C ILE A 44 -5.75 -38.59 -15.65
N ASP A 45 -6.18 -39.11 -16.84
CA ASP A 45 -6.30 -38.31 -18.07
C ASP A 45 -7.48 -38.81 -18.90
N GLY A 46 -8.13 -37.88 -19.62
CA GLY A 46 -9.26 -38.18 -20.51
C GLY A 46 -10.64 -37.97 -19.88
N HIS A 47 -10.80 -37.19 -18.82
CA HIS A 47 -12.08 -36.99 -18.13
C HIS A 47 -13.19 -36.52 -19.08
N ASN A 48 -12.92 -35.57 -19.98
CA ASN A 48 -13.92 -35.12 -20.96
C ASN A 48 -14.28 -36.20 -21.96
N ARG A 49 -13.27 -36.99 -22.43
CA ARG A 49 -13.51 -38.13 -23.31
C ARG A 49 -14.35 -39.20 -22.63
N TYR A 50 -14.06 -39.50 -21.38
CA TYR A 50 -14.83 -40.46 -20.58
C TYR A 50 -16.28 -40.00 -20.36
N GLN A 51 -16.49 -38.72 -20.09
CA GLN A 51 -17.82 -38.14 -19.93
C GLN A 51 -18.65 -38.27 -21.22
N ILE A 52 -18.06 -37.98 -22.37
CA ILE A 52 -18.69 -38.14 -23.70
C ILE A 52 -18.97 -39.60 -24.00
N ALA A 53 -17.98 -40.48 -23.75
CA ALA A 53 -18.14 -41.91 -23.95
C ALA A 53 -19.30 -42.49 -23.13
N PHE A 54 -19.36 -42.11 -21.86
CA PHE A 54 -20.45 -42.55 -20.98
C PHE A 54 -21.81 -42.05 -21.43
N LYS A 55 -21.90 -40.75 -21.85
CA LYS A 55 -23.15 -40.13 -22.34
C LYS A 55 -23.70 -40.83 -23.60
N HIS A 56 -22.82 -41.25 -24.50
CA HIS A 56 -23.19 -41.80 -25.82
C HIS A 56 -22.99 -43.30 -25.98
N GLY A 57 -22.57 -44.00 -24.91
CA GLY A 57 -22.32 -45.44 -24.93
C GLY A 57 -21.20 -45.87 -25.88
N LEU A 58 -20.16 -45.05 -26.03
CA LEU A 58 -19.06 -45.30 -26.94
C LEU A 58 -17.98 -46.20 -26.29
N GLU A 59 -17.36 -47.01 -27.13
CA GLU A 59 -16.20 -47.81 -26.71
C GLU A 59 -14.96 -46.93 -26.52
N TYR A 60 -14.14 -47.25 -25.52
CA TYR A 60 -12.87 -46.58 -25.25
C TYR A 60 -11.81 -47.58 -24.81
N LYS A 61 -10.53 -47.24 -25.07
CA LYS A 61 -9.37 -47.97 -24.57
C LYS A 61 -8.84 -47.32 -23.31
N THR A 62 -8.21 -48.14 -22.46
CA THR A 62 -7.55 -47.68 -21.24
C THR A 62 -6.09 -48.09 -21.24
N ILE A 63 -5.24 -47.28 -20.61
CA ILE A 63 -3.84 -47.58 -20.33
C ILE A 63 -3.61 -47.30 -18.85
N ASP A 64 -3.10 -48.28 -18.12
CA ASP A 64 -2.65 -48.09 -16.73
C ASP A 64 -1.23 -47.51 -16.74
N LYS A 65 -1.01 -46.54 -15.83
CA LYS A 65 0.29 -45.92 -15.64
C LYS A 65 0.69 -46.06 -14.16
N GLU A 66 1.93 -46.47 -13.93
CA GLU A 66 2.45 -46.67 -12.57
C GLU A 66 3.07 -45.40 -12.03
N PHE A 67 2.76 -45.10 -10.78
CA PHE A 67 3.36 -44.04 -9.96
C PHE A 67 3.52 -44.54 -8.54
N GLU A 68 4.56 -44.06 -7.84
CA GLU A 68 4.84 -44.45 -6.45
C GLU A 68 3.81 -43.92 -5.47
N ASP A 69 3.34 -42.70 -5.71
CA ASP A 69 2.39 -42.03 -4.85
C ASP A 69 1.46 -41.03 -5.59
N GLU A 70 0.47 -40.51 -4.89
CA GLU A 70 -0.49 -39.57 -5.43
C GLU A 70 0.16 -38.22 -5.81
N SER A 71 1.26 -37.84 -5.17
CA SER A 71 1.98 -36.60 -5.45
C SER A 71 2.63 -36.65 -6.83
N GLN A 72 3.20 -37.80 -7.22
CA GLN A 72 3.74 -38.00 -8.56
C GLN A 72 2.62 -38.00 -9.61
N VAL A 73 1.45 -38.53 -9.28
CA VAL A 73 0.28 -38.49 -10.15
C VAL A 73 -0.14 -37.03 -10.42
N LYS A 74 -0.31 -36.23 -9.36
CA LYS A 74 -0.69 -34.83 -9.48
C LYS A 74 0.33 -34.03 -10.30
N GLU A 75 1.62 -34.23 -10.05
CA GLU A 75 2.69 -33.59 -10.80
C GLU A 75 2.65 -33.98 -12.29
N TRP A 76 2.48 -35.28 -12.59
CA TRP A 76 2.33 -35.75 -13.96
C TRP A 76 1.09 -35.18 -14.65
N MET A 77 -0.05 -35.15 -13.98
CA MET A 77 -1.29 -34.60 -14.50
C MET A 77 -1.13 -33.13 -14.91
N ILE A 78 -0.55 -32.32 -14.03
CA ILE A 78 -0.34 -30.87 -14.27
C ILE A 78 0.63 -30.66 -15.43
N ASN A 79 1.76 -31.38 -15.46
CA ASN A 79 2.73 -31.32 -16.57
C ASN A 79 2.11 -31.73 -17.90
N ASN A 80 1.24 -32.74 -17.88
CA ASN A 80 0.52 -33.19 -19.06
C ASN A 80 -0.45 -32.14 -19.62
N GLN A 81 -1.11 -31.37 -18.73
CA GLN A 81 -1.96 -30.23 -19.16
C GLN A 81 -1.13 -29.11 -19.80
N PHE A 82 0.06 -28.81 -19.27
CA PHE A 82 0.94 -27.78 -19.84
C PHE A 82 1.44 -28.14 -21.25
N GLY A 83 1.63 -29.42 -21.53
CA GLY A 83 2.06 -29.90 -22.84
C GLY A 83 0.94 -29.97 -23.91
N ARG A 84 -0.32 -30.05 -23.47
CA ARG A 84 -1.46 -30.32 -24.39
C ARG A 84 -2.38 -29.13 -24.62
N ARG A 85 -2.32 -28.07 -23.80
CA ARG A 85 -3.25 -26.94 -23.83
C ARG A 85 -2.54 -25.59 -23.87
N ASN A 86 -3.17 -24.67 -24.57
CA ASN A 86 -2.72 -23.27 -24.62
C ASN A 86 -3.22 -22.50 -23.39
N LEU A 87 -2.68 -22.85 -22.19
CA LEU A 87 -3.09 -22.26 -20.92
C LEU A 87 -2.52 -20.85 -20.76
N SER A 88 -3.34 -19.92 -20.26
CA SER A 88 -2.89 -18.59 -19.86
C SER A 88 -1.91 -18.66 -18.68
N ASN A 89 -1.09 -17.62 -18.48
CA ASN A 89 -0.18 -17.54 -17.33
C ASN A 89 -0.93 -17.64 -15.99
N TYR A 90 -2.17 -17.16 -15.94
CA TYR A 90 -3.03 -17.31 -14.77
C TYR A 90 -3.39 -18.77 -14.52
N GLN A 91 -3.92 -19.46 -15.52
CA GLN A 91 -4.29 -20.87 -15.42
C GLN A 91 -3.10 -21.76 -15.06
N ARG A 92 -1.93 -21.52 -15.68
CA ARG A 92 -0.66 -22.22 -15.33
C ARG A 92 -0.27 -22.00 -13.88
N SER A 93 -0.36 -20.75 -13.40
CA SER A 93 -0.04 -20.41 -12.02
C SER A 93 -0.99 -21.07 -11.02
N VAL A 94 -2.30 -21.09 -11.33
CA VAL A 94 -3.31 -21.75 -10.48
C VAL A 94 -3.01 -23.25 -10.36
N LEU A 95 -2.78 -23.93 -11.49
CA LEU A 95 -2.44 -25.35 -11.49
C LEU A 95 -1.13 -25.65 -10.73
N ALA A 96 -0.11 -24.81 -10.91
CA ALA A 96 1.14 -24.99 -10.18
C ALA A 96 0.97 -24.80 -8.66
N LEU A 97 0.08 -23.92 -8.22
CA LEU A 97 -0.22 -23.70 -6.80
C LEU A 97 -0.85 -24.95 -6.15
N GLU A 98 -1.54 -25.81 -6.90
CA GLU A 98 -2.04 -27.10 -6.38
C GLU A 98 -0.90 -28.06 -5.95
N LEU A 99 0.31 -27.86 -6.47
CA LEU A 99 1.52 -28.61 -6.06
C LEU A 99 2.22 -28.00 -4.84
N GLU A 100 1.74 -26.89 -4.27
CA GLU A 100 2.42 -26.21 -3.15
C GLU A 100 2.61 -27.12 -1.94
N SER A 101 1.61 -27.93 -1.62
CA SER A 101 1.68 -28.88 -0.50
C SER A 101 2.73 -29.98 -0.76
N VAL A 102 2.81 -30.47 -2.01
CA VAL A 102 3.76 -31.50 -2.44
C VAL A 102 5.20 -31.01 -2.33
N PHE A 103 5.52 -29.84 -2.89
CA PHE A 103 6.87 -29.28 -2.80
C PHE A 103 7.23 -28.86 -1.38
N SER A 104 6.26 -28.38 -0.58
CA SER A 104 6.48 -28.04 0.82
C SER A 104 6.79 -29.27 1.67
N ALA A 105 6.12 -30.40 1.43
CA ALA A 105 6.40 -31.66 2.09
C ALA A 105 7.81 -32.16 1.76
N ARG A 106 8.19 -32.17 0.46
CA ARG A 106 9.54 -32.54 -0.02
C ARG A 106 10.63 -31.66 0.60
N ALA A 107 10.37 -30.35 0.70
CA ALA A 107 11.31 -29.40 1.31
C ALA A 107 11.53 -29.68 2.80
N LYS A 108 10.46 -30.01 3.53
CA LYS A 108 10.53 -30.41 4.95
C LYS A 108 11.30 -31.72 5.15
N GLU A 109 11.04 -32.74 4.34
CA GLU A 109 11.75 -34.01 4.40
C GLU A 109 13.25 -33.86 4.17
N GLN A 110 13.66 -32.99 3.22
CA GLN A 110 15.07 -32.66 3.00
C GLN A 110 15.73 -31.96 4.20
N GLN A 111 14.99 -31.12 4.92
CA GLN A 111 15.49 -30.46 6.14
C GLN A 111 15.69 -31.45 7.29
N VAL A 112 14.80 -32.46 7.41
CA VAL A 112 14.88 -33.49 8.50
C VAL A 112 16.00 -34.49 8.22
N ARG A 113 16.32 -34.75 6.96
CA ARG A 113 17.36 -35.74 6.56
C ARG A 113 18.81 -35.20 6.60
N LYS A 114 19.08 -34.00 7.12
CA LYS A 114 20.46 -33.55 7.33
C LYS A 114 21.09 -34.32 8.48
N PRO A 115 22.02 -35.26 8.23
CA PRO A 115 22.75 -35.95 9.33
C PRO A 115 23.68 -34.92 9.97
N GLU A 116 23.85 -35.06 11.29
CA GLU A 116 24.70 -34.21 12.14
C GLU A 116 26.19 -34.26 11.72
N PHE A 117 26.56 -35.17 10.83
CA PHE A 117 27.94 -35.38 10.34
C PHE A 117 27.94 -35.68 8.82
N VAL A 118 28.26 -34.67 7.99
CA VAL A 118 28.50 -34.88 6.57
C VAL A 118 29.93 -34.46 6.22
N LEU A 119 30.68 -35.39 5.64
CA LEU A 119 31.97 -35.09 4.99
C LEU A 119 31.79 -34.03 3.89
N PRO A 120 32.71 -33.03 3.79
CA PRO A 120 32.53 -31.85 2.92
C PRO A 120 32.36 -32.12 1.41
N MET A 121 32.58 -33.33 0.95
CA MET A 121 32.55 -33.69 -0.48
C MET A 121 31.19 -34.16 -1.02
N LEU A 122 30.13 -34.29 -0.19
CA LEU A 122 28.80 -34.78 -0.62
C LEU A 122 27.67 -33.81 -0.33
N ALA A 123 27.95 -32.57 0.00
CA ALA A 123 26.96 -31.60 0.51
C ALA A 123 26.65 -30.49 -0.54
N GLU A 124 26.04 -30.81 -1.67
CA GLU A 124 25.40 -29.79 -2.52
C GLU A 124 24.00 -30.18 -2.99
N GLN A 125 23.14 -30.62 -2.09
CA GLN A 125 21.71 -30.49 -2.33
C GLN A 125 21.23 -29.15 -1.76
N LYS A 126 21.11 -28.15 -2.61
CA LYS A 126 20.50 -26.87 -2.24
C LYS A 126 19.09 -27.10 -1.68
N PRO A 127 18.70 -26.44 -0.56
CA PRO A 127 17.35 -26.58 -0.06
C PRO A 127 16.32 -26.22 -1.16
N ILE A 128 15.27 -27.02 -1.26
CA ILE A 128 14.19 -26.78 -2.22
C ILE A 128 13.51 -25.46 -1.86
N ASP A 129 13.60 -24.50 -2.76
CA ASP A 129 12.81 -23.27 -2.70
C ASP A 129 11.47 -23.54 -3.39
N THR A 130 10.45 -23.89 -2.61
CA THR A 130 9.11 -24.23 -3.09
C THR A 130 8.55 -23.18 -4.06
N ARG A 131 8.80 -21.90 -3.82
CA ARG A 131 8.32 -20.81 -4.70
C ARG A 131 9.02 -20.84 -6.07
N LYS A 132 10.32 -21.13 -6.07
CA LYS A 132 11.08 -21.25 -7.33
C LYS A 132 10.64 -22.46 -8.15
N GLU A 133 10.44 -23.59 -7.51
CA GLU A 133 9.99 -24.79 -8.20
C GLU A 133 8.59 -24.61 -8.79
N LEU A 134 7.65 -24.03 -8.02
CA LEU A 134 6.31 -23.73 -8.53
C LEU A 134 6.33 -22.73 -9.68
N ALA A 135 7.12 -21.67 -9.59
CA ALA A 135 7.27 -20.68 -10.66
C ALA A 135 7.86 -21.29 -11.94
N LYS A 136 8.82 -22.19 -11.78
CA LYS A 136 9.42 -22.95 -12.88
C LYS A 136 8.39 -23.89 -13.54
N VAL A 137 7.63 -24.64 -12.76
CA VAL A 137 6.55 -25.51 -13.26
C VAL A 137 5.52 -24.69 -14.04
N ALA A 138 5.07 -23.57 -13.51
CA ALA A 138 4.12 -22.67 -14.18
C ALA A 138 4.71 -21.93 -15.40
N ASN A 139 6.02 -21.92 -15.56
CA ASN A 139 6.76 -21.09 -16.52
C ASN A 139 6.41 -19.60 -16.41
N VAL A 140 6.41 -19.09 -15.18
CA VAL A 140 6.17 -17.67 -14.86
C VAL A 140 7.22 -17.16 -13.86
N SER A 141 7.27 -15.83 -13.65
CA SER A 141 8.10 -15.27 -12.60
C SER A 141 7.52 -15.55 -11.20
N HIS A 142 8.38 -15.58 -10.18
CA HIS A 142 7.95 -15.69 -8.77
C HIS A 142 6.94 -14.60 -8.40
N GLY A 143 7.18 -13.36 -8.86
CA GLY A 143 6.26 -12.25 -8.61
C GLY A 143 4.88 -12.46 -9.25
N THR A 144 4.80 -13.14 -10.39
CA THR A 144 3.51 -13.50 -11.01
C THR A 144 2.78 -14.55 -10.17
N LEU A 145 3.50 -15.56 -9.70
CA LEU A 145 2.92 -16.60 -8.84
C LEU A 145 2.36 -16.03 -7.53
N ASP A 146 3.11 -15.13 -6.87
CA ASP A 146 2.66 -14.46 -5.65
C ASP A 146 1.40 -13.62 -5.88
N LYS A 147 1.34 -12.90 -7.01
CA LYS A 147 0.15 -12.13 -7.39
C LYS A 147 -1.05 -13.06 -7.58
N VAL A 148 -0.87 -14.17 -8.31
CA VAL A 148 -1.95 -15.14 -8.55
C VAL A 148 -2.40 -15.78 -7.23
N LYS A 149 -1.47 -16.16 -6.35
CA LYS A 149 -1.80 -16.71 -5.03
C LYS A 149 -2.68 -15.74 -4.22
N LYS A 150 -2.33 -14.44 -4.22
CA LYS A 150 -3.13 -13.41 -3.56
C LYS A 150 -4.51 -13.24 -4.22
N ILE A 151 -4.56 -13.20 -5.54
CA ILE A 151 -5.82 -13.09 -6.30
C ILE A 151 -6.73 -14.29 -6.00
N GLN A 152 -6.18 -15.51 -5.94
CA GLN A 152 -6.95 -16.72 -5.61
C GLN A 152 -7.60 -16.66 -4.24
N ALA A 153 -6.96 -16.01 -3.27
CA ALA A 153 -7.48 -15.87 -1.91
C ALA A 153 -8.65 -14.88 -1.79
N VAL A 154 -8.71 -13.87 -2.68
CA VAL A 154 -9.59 -12.68 -2.46
C VAL A 154 -10.58 -12.47 -3.61
N ALA A 155 -10.22 -12.80 -4.88
CA ALA A 155 -11.03 -12.48 -6.04
C ALA A 155 -12.30 -13.32 -6.15
N THR A 156 -13.36 -12.71 -6.68
CA THR A 156 -14.63 -13.39 -6.93
C THR A 156 -14.52 -14.40 -8.08
N PRO A 157 -15.46 -15.37 -8.19
CA PRO A 157 -15.47 -16.34 -9.28
C PRO A 157 -15.49 -15.68 -10.66
N GLU A 158 -16.21 -14.56 -10.82
CA GLU A 158 -16.33 -13.83 -12.08
C GLU A 158 -14.97 -13.27 -12.53
N VAL A 159 -14.23 -12.64 -11.60
CA VAL A 159 -12.88 -12.11 -11.85
C VAL A 159 -11.90 -13.23 -12.20
N LYS A 160 -12.02 -14.39 -11.53
CA LYS A 160 -11.21 -15.58 -11.83
C LYS A 160 -11.51 -16.12 -13.25
N ALA A 161 -12.77 -16.09 -13.68
CA ALA A 161 -13.16 -16.46 -15.03
C ALA A 161 -12.54 -15.51 -16.08
N GLN A 162 -12.65 -14.19 -15.88
CA GLN A 162 -12.06 -13.16 -16.76
C GLN A 162 -10.51 -13.28 -16.86
N LEU A 163 -9.85 -13.63 -15.75
CA LEU A 163 -8.41 -13.91 -15.76
C LEU A 163 -8.07 -15.19 -16.56
N SER A 164 -8.93 -16.18 -16.50
CA SER A 164 -8.74 -17.44 -17.23
C SER A 164 -8.90 -17.24 -18.74
N THR A 165 -9.84 -16.41 -19.18
CA THR A 165 -10.05 -16.04 -20.59
C THR A 165 -9.02 -15.03 -21.11
N GLY A 166 -8.31 -14.33 -20.20
CA GLY A 166 -7.35 -13.29 -20.57
C GLY A 166 -7.98 -11.93 -20.85
N GLU A 167 -9.27 -11.72 -20.54
CA GLU A 167 -9.97 -10.44 -20.66
C GLU A 167 -9.34 -9.37 -19.77
N VAL A 168 -8.83 -9.77 -18.59
CA VAL A 168 -8.14 -8.90 -17.65
C VAL A 168 -6.75 -9.43 -17.32
N SER A 169 -5.82 -8.53 -16.99
CA SER A 169 -4.45 -8.94 -16.68
C SER A 169 -4.29 -9.23 -15.18
N ILE A 170 -3.40 -10.19 -14.85
CA ILE A 170 -3.00 -10.51 -13.48
C ILE A 170 -2.53 -9.26 -12.73
N ASN A 171 -1.76 -8.39 -13.42
CA ASN A 171 -1.21 -7.19 -12.79
C ASN A 171 -2.29 -6.18 -12.46
N GLN A 172 -3.25 -5.98 -13.35
CA GLN A 172 -4.37 -5.06 -13.14
C GLN A 172 -5.17 -5.47 -11.91
N ILE A 173 -5.66 -6.71 -11.85
CA ILE A 173 -6.45 -7.21 -10.71
C ILE A 173 -5.65 -7.16 -9.40
N TYR A 174 -4.36 -7.48 -9.44
CA TYR A 174 -3.51 -7.37 -8.26
C TYR A 174 -3.39 -5.92 -7.73
N GLN A 175 -3.26 -4.93 -8.63
CA GLN A 175 -3.22 -3.51 -8.26
C GLN A 175 -4.57 -3.04 -7.70
N ASP A 176 -5.68 -3.50 -8.28
CA ASP A 176 -7.01 -3.16 -7.80
C ASP A 176 -7.25 -3.71 -6.39
N ILE A 177 -6.89 -4.97 -6.13
CA ILE A 177 -6.93 -5.57 -4.79
C ILE A 177 -6.06 -4.77 -3.80
N LYS A 178 -4.83 -4.41 -4.20
CA LYS A 178 -3.94 -3.62 -3.35
C LYS A 178 -4.49 -2.24 -3.01
N LYS A 179 -5.15 -1.61 -3.98
CA LYS A 179 -5.80 -0.31 -3.80
C LYS A 179 -6.98 -0.41 -2.83
N GLU A 180 -7.80 -1.44 -2.98
CA GLU A 180 -8.94 -1.71 -2.10
C GLU A 180 -8.49 -1.99 -0.66
N GLU A 181 -7.52 -2.88 -0.45
CA GLU A 181 -6.93 -3.14 0.87
C GLU A 181 -6.39 -1.87 1.54
N LYS A 182 -5.74 -1.00 0.75
CA LYS A 182 -5.25 0.29 1.25
C LYS A 182 -6.40 1.20 1.67
N GLN A 183 -7.48 1.24 0.90
CA GLN A 183 -8.67 2.04 1.22
C GLN A 183 -9.38 1.51 2.47
N ASP A 184 -9.52 0.21 2.60
CA ASP A 184 -10.13 -0.40 3.78
C ASP A 184 -9.29 -0.18 5.04
N ALA A 185 -7.98 -0.31 4.95
CA ALA A 185 -7.08 0.01 6.06
C ALA A 185 -7.16 1.48 6.49
N ILE A 186 -7.35 2.41 5.54
CA ILE A 186 -7.59 3.83 5.85
C ILE A 186 -8.96 4.01 6.51
N ARG A 187 -10.00 3.34 6.01
CA ARG A 187 -11.37 3.40 6.57
C ARG A 187 -11.40 2.94 8.03
N GLU A 188 -10.73 1.83 8.34
CA GLU A 188 -10.63 1.36 9.73
C GLU A 188 -9.84 2.33 10.61
N LYS A 189 -8.72 2.87 10.15
CA LYS A 189 -7.97 3.91 10.88
C LYS A 189 -8.81 5.16 11.17
N LYS A 190 -9.62 5.61 10.20
CA LYS A 190 -10.54 6.75 10.40
C LYS A 190 -11.57 6.45 11.48
N LYS A 191 -12.15 5.26 11.47
CA LYS A 191 -13.14 4.81 12.45
C LYS A 191 -12.54 4.73 13.86
N GLU A 192 -11.37 4.09 14.00
CA GLU A 192 -10.65 4.00 15.27
C GLU A 192 -10.27 5.39 15.81
N TYR A 193 -9.75 6.27 14.95
CA TYR A 193 -9.42 7.64 15.31
C TYR A 193 -10.65 8.40 15.83
N LYS A 194 -11.77 8.35 15.10
CA LYS A 194 -13.01 9.02 15.49
C LYS A 194 -13.49 8.57 16.88
N GLN A 195 -13.50 7.27 17.14
CA GLN A 195 -13.90 6.71 18.44
C GLN A 195 -12.94 7.11 19.58
N ARG A 196 -11.64 7.24 19.29
CA ARG A 196 -10.63 7.63 20.27
C ARG A 196 -10.70 9.09 20.59
N ILE A 197 -10.76 9.98 19.58
CA ILE A 197 -10.73 11.42 19.77
C ILE A 197 -11.97 11.96 20.50
N GLU A 198 -13.11 11.29 20.35
CA GLU A 198 -14.35 11.63 21.07
C GLU A 198 -14.26 11.37 22.58
N LYS A 199 -13.30 10.57 23.03
CA LYS A 199 -13.09 10.23 24.45
C LYS A 199 -12.02 11.11 25.11
N VAL A 200 -11.32 11.95 24.35
CA VAL A 200 -10.26 12.82 24.86
C VAL A 200 -10.91 13.98 25.62
N SER A 201 -10.48 14.21 26.86
CA SER A 201 -10.93 15.36 27.66
C SER A 201 -10.28 16.67 27.20
N ASN A 202 -10.92 17.82 27.46
CA ASN A 202 -10.41 19.10 26.99
C ASN A 202 -9.00 19.42 27.52
N ASN A 203 -8.64 18.99 28.71
CA ASN A 203 -7.30 19.20 29.27
C ASN A 203 -6.22 18.37 28.59
N GLU A 204 -6.56 17.25 27.98
CA GLU A 204 -5.61 16.37 27.27
C GLU A 204 -5.23 16.90 25.89
N PHE A 205 -5.91 17.93 25.38
CA PHE A 205 -5.54 18.59 24.13
C PHE A 205 -4.34 19.55 24.29
N LYS A 206 -3.98 19.92 25.52
CA LYS A 206 -2.72 20.62 25.78
C LYS A 206 -1.60 19.61 25.90
N VAL A 207 -0.52 19.79 25.17
CA VAL A 207 0.59 18.84 25.15
C VAL A 207 1.92 19.53 25.43
N ASP A 208 2.81 18.82 26.11
CA ASP A 208 4.22 19.18 26.20
C ASP A 208 4.99 18.35 25.16
N ILE A 209 5.52 18.99 24.12
CA ILE A 209 6.21 18.28 23.02
C ILE A 209 7.53 17.62 23.46
N PHE A 210 8.11 18.03 24.58
CA PHE A 210 9.36 17.47 25.12
C PHE A 210 9.11 16.21 25.94
N ASN A 211 7.87 16.01 26.44
CA ASN A 211 7.49 14.93 27.35
C ASN A 211 6.20 14.25 26.87
N ASN A 212 6.12 13.87 25.60
CA ASN A 212 4.88 13.38 25.01
C ASN A 212 5.05 12.08 24.26
N GLU A 213 4.25 11.08 24.62
CA GLU A 213 4.22 9.79 23.92
C GLU A 213 3.31 9.80 22.68
N LYS A 214 2.41 10.79 22.57
CA LYS A 214 1.51 10.90 21.42
C LYS A 214 2.29 11.28 20.17
N LYS A 215 1.95 10.64 19.04
CA LYS A 215 2.47 10.99 17.73
C LYS A 215 1.41 11.74 16.93
N PHE A 216 1.87 12.66 16.08
CA PHE A 216 1.01 13.53 15.29
C PHE A 216 1.20 13.27 13.80
N ARG A 217 0.07 13.10 13.14
CA ARG A 217 0.03 12.93 11.67
C ARG A 217 0.06 14.27 10.96
N VAL A 218 -0.57 15.29 11.52
CA VAL A 218 -0.60 16.65 10.98
C VAL A 218 0.02 17.59 11.99
N ILE A 219 1.01 18.36 11.56
CA ILE A 219 1.66 19.40 12.36
C ILE A 219 1.49 20.73 11.63
N TYR A 220 0.91 21.70 12.32
CA TYR A 220 0.74 23.07 11.86
C TYR A 220 1.53 23.96 12.78
N ALA A 221 2.51 24.71 12.24
CA ALA A 221 3.45 25.46 13.02
C ALA A 221 3.57 26.91 12.52
N ASP A 222 3.51 27.84 13.45
CA ASP A 222 3.72 29.29 13.22
C ASP A 222 4.81 29.82 14.15
N PRO A 223 6.10 29.51 13.89
CA PRO A 223 7.19 29.89 14.77
C PRO A 223 7.30 31.41 14.93
N ALA A 224 7.64 31.86 16.14
CA ALA A 224 7.97 33.26 16.41
C ALA A 224 9.38 33.58 15.90
N TRP A 225 9.54 33.67 14.58
CA TRP A 225 10.80 33.89 13.92
C TRP A 225 11.51 35.15 14.39
N SER A 226 12.81 35.07 14.74
CA SER A 226 13.65 36.23 14.97
C SER A 226 14.14 36.81 13.64
N TYR A 227 13.84 38.07 13.39
CA TYR A 227 14.37 38.81 12.25
C TYR A 227 15.72 39.42 12.65
N ASN A 228 16.82 39.00 12.01
CA ASN A 228 18.14 39.61 12.17
C ASN A 228 18.18 40.94 11.39
N ASP A 229 17.33 41.92 11.70
CA ASP A 229 17.45 43.28 11.17
C ASP A 229 18.65 43.98 11.84
N LYS A 230 19.87 43.66 11.39
CA LYS A 230 21.01 44.53 11.62
C LYS A 230 20.85 45.78 10.74
N CYS A 231 20.11 46.76 11.19
CA CYS A 231 20.29 48.14 10.71
C CYS A 231 21.69 48.64 11.18
N GLU A 232 22.73 48.42 10.37
CA GLU A 232 23.97 49.17 10.46
C GLU A 232 23.71 50.61 10.03
N GLY A 233 23.44 51.46 11.00
CA GLY A 233 23.24 52.91 10.76
C GLY A 233 22.47 53.60 11.82
N GLY A 234 23.16 54.15 12.76
CA GLY A 234 22.86 55.08 13.82
C GLY A 234 21.40 55.58 14.08
N GLY A 235 20.93 55.36 15.27
CA GLY A 235 19.80 56.11 15.86
C GLY A 235 18.47 55.36 15.87
N VAL A 236 18.07 55.01 17.08
CA VAL A 236 16.83 54.34 17.48
C VAL A 236 16.87 52.80 17.33
N GLN A 237 16.85 52.15 18.48
CA GLN A 237 16.60 50.71 18.61
C GLN A 237 15.27 50.33 17.95
N SER A 238 15.26 50.08 16.68
CA SER A 238 14.17 49.41 16.00
C SER A 238 14.44 47.91 15.99
N GLY A 239 14.41 47.28 17.16
CA GLY A 239 14.03 45.85 17.21
C GLY A 239 12.71 45.77 16.47
N GLY A 240 12.63 44.93 15.41
CA GLY A 240 11.45 44.81 14.55
C GLY A 240 10.18 44.72 15.40
N VAL A 241 9.04 45.16 14.90
CA VAL A 241 7.75 45.20 15.62
C VAL A 241 7.43 43.86 16.30
N ALA A 242 7.95 42.75 15.79
CA ALA A 242 7.85 41.41 16.40
C ALA A 242 8.55 41.30 17.77
N MET A 243 9.72 41.92 18.00
CA MET A 243 10.43 41.89 19.29
C MET A 243 9.72 42.63 20.42
N ARG A 244 8.76 43.47 20.09
CA ARG A 244 8.00 44.25 21.10
C ARG A 244 6.81 43.50 21.69
N HIS A 245 6.44 42.37 21.09
CA HIS A 245 5.20 41.68 21.48
C HIS A 245 5.41 40.22 21.91
N TYR A 246 6.54 39.53 21.54
CA TYR A 246 6.79 38.12 21.86
C TYR A 246 8.29 37.85 22.01
N ASP A 247 8.64 36.84 22.82
CA ASP A 247 9.96 36.22 22.78
C ASP A 247 10.13 35.49 21.45
N THR A 248 11.02 36.00 20.59
CA THR A 248 11.34 35.39 19.30
C THR A 248 12.37 34.27 19.48
N MET A 249 12.29 33.28 18.62
CA MET A 249 13.23 32.16 18.61
C MET A 249 14.19 32.27 17.41
N SER A 250 15.47 31.97 17.64
CA SER A 250 16.45 31.81 16.56
C SER A 250 16.13 30.57 15.72
N VAL A 251 16.61 30.53 14.48
CA VAL A 251 16.48 29.36 13.59
C VAL A 251 17.06 28.09 14.25
N GLY A 252 18.18 28.22 14.99
CA GLY A 252 18.80 27.11 15.70
C GLY A 252 17.89 26.53 16.81
N GLU A 253 17.25 27.37 17.59
CA GLU A 253 16.29 26.95 18.61
C GLU A 253 15.06 26.26 18.00
N ILE A 254 14.51 26.82 16.92
CA ILE A 254 13.38 26.19 16.19
C ILE A 254 13.81 24.82 15.64
N CYS A 255 14.99 24.70 15.05
CA CYS A 255 15.51 23.44 14.56
C CYS A 255 15.70 22.37 15.64
N SER A 256 15.98 22.78 16.88
CA SER A 256 16.23 21.88 18.02
C SER A 256 14.96 21.28 18.64
N LEU A 257 13.77 21.77 18.28
CA LEU A 257 12.51 21.23 18.77
C LEU A 257 12.32 19.76 18.32
N PRO A 258 11.80 18.89 19.20
CA PRO A 258 11.69 17.44 18.96
C PRO A 258 10.58 17.06 17.99
N VAL A 259 10.37 17.83 16.91
CA VAL A 259 9.27 17.63 15.95
C VAL A 259 9.41 16.32 15.20
N ASN A 260 10.65 15.92 14.89
CA ASN A 260 10.89 14.61 14.27
C ASN A 260 10.42 13.45 15.16
N GLU A 261 10.58 13.59 16.47
CA GLU A 261 10.25 12.56 17.46
C GLU A 261 8.75 12.44 17.67
N ILE A 262 8.03 13.57 17.73
CA ILE A 262 6.57 13.58 17.92
C ILE A 262 5.76 13.37 16.64
N SER A 263 6.39 13.37 15.47
CA SER A 263 5.71 13.11 14.19
C SER A 263 5.51 11.61 13.93
N GLU A 264 4.37 11.25 13.33
CA GLU A 264 4.16 9.90 12.81
C GLU A 264 5.14 9.60 11.66
N LYS A 265 5.34 8.29 11.39
CA LYS A 265 6.17 7.83 10.26
C LYS A 265 5.67 8.42 8.92
N ASP A 266 4.36 8.50 8.75
CA ASP A 266 3.69 9.10 7.60
C ASP A 266 2.94 10.34 8.09
N SER A 267 3.56 11.51 7.96
CA SER A 267 3.05 12.78 8.52
C SER A 267 3.23 13.94 7.56
N VAL A 268 2.47 15.01 7.79
CA VAL A 268 2.53 16.27 7.03
C VAL A 268 2.76 17.45 7.96
N LEU A 269 3.62 18.35 7.51
CA LEU A 269 3.93 19.62 8.17
C LEU A 269 3.39 20.78 7.33
N PHE A 270 2.71 21.68 7.99
CA PHE A 270 2.30 22.99 7.50
C PHE A 270 3.07 24.06 8.30
N LEU A 271 4.02 24.72 7.64
CA LEU A 271 4.93 25.68 8.30
C LEU A 271 4.72 27.09 7.75
N TRP A 272 4.33 28.03 8.60
CA TRP A 272 4.23 29.44 8.27
C TRP A 272 5.59 30.11 8.18
N VAL A 273 5.75 30.91 7.13
CA VAL A 273 6.96 31.73 6.96
C VAL A 273 6.68 32.94 6.08
N THR A 274 7.40 34.02 6.38
CA THR A 274 7.45 35.22 5.53
C THR A 274 8.55 35.10 4.47
N SER A 275 8.42 35.83 3.37
CA SER A 275 9.39 35.79 2.25
C SER A 275 10.86 35.93 2.67
N PRO A 276 11.26 36.86 3.57
CA PRO A 276 12.66 37.02 3.96
C PRO A 276 13.28 35.81 4.66
N LEU A 277 12.46 34.97 5.31
CA LEU A 277 12.90 33.81 6.10
C LEU A 277 12.67 32.48 5.38
N LEU A 278 12.38 32.52 4.06
CA LEU A 278 12.03 31.31 3.31
C LEU A 278 13.18 30.29 3.26
N GLU A 279 14.44 30.73 3.18
CA GLU A 279 15.62 29.87 3.18
C GLU A 279 15.79 29.19 4.56
N ASP A 280 15.57 29.94 5.64
CA ASP A 280 15.61 29.43 7.00
C ASP A 280 14.53 28.39 7.26
N ALA A 281 13.33 28.60 6.71
CA ALA A 281 12.24 27.64 6.83
C ALA A 281 12.56 26.29 6.15
N PHE A 282 13.28 26.28 5.04
CA PHE A 282 13.76 25.02 4.43
C PHE A 282 14.78 24.31 5.31
N THR A 283 15.60 25.03 6.05
CA THR A 283 16.53 24.46 7.02
C THR A 283 15.76 23.81 8.17
N VAL A 284 14.74 24.47 8.72
CA VAL A 284 13.84 23.92 9.74
C VAL A 284 13.12 22.67 9.24
N ILE A 285 12.52 22.70 8.05
CA ILE A 285 11.83 21.55 7.44
C ILE A 285 12.77 20.32 7.39
N LYS A 286 14.03 20.52 7.00
CA LYS A 286 15.03 19.43 6.92
C LYS A 286 15.40 18.90 8.30
N SER A 287 15.64 19.81 9.29
CA SER A 287 16.03 19.41 10.65
C SER A 287 14.92 18.61 11.34
N TRP A 288 13.66 18.93 11.07
CA TRP A 288 12.49 18.20 11.57
C TRP A 288 12.21 16.88 10.80
N GLY A 289 13.04 16.53 9.81
CA GLY A 289 12.96 15.25 9.06
C GLY A 289 11.90 15.24 7.97
N PHE A 290 11.42 16.40 7.54
CA PHE A 290 10.42 16.54 6.48
C PHE A 290 11.05 16.91 5.13
N LYS A 291 10.29 16.65 4.04
CA LYS A 291 10.66 17.01 2.67
C LYS A 291 9.59 17.93 2.09
N TYR A 292 9.98 19.13 1.71
CA TYR A 292 9.12 20.13 1.06
C TYR A 292 8.41 19.55 -0.18
N LYS A 293 7.15 19.91 -0.37
CA LYS A 293 6.32 19.51 -1.50
C LYS A 293 5.76 20.69 -2.29
N THR A 294 5.07 21.59 -1.63
CA THR A 294 4.38 22.75 -2.22
C THR A 294 4.04 23.75 -1.12
N SER A 295 3.30 24.80 -1.45
CA SER A 295 2.85 25.81 -0.48
C SER A 295 1.46 26.32 -0.82
N PHE A 296 0.76 26.80 0.20
CA PHE A 296 -0.27 27.82 0.05
C PHE A 296 0.35 29.22 0.22
N VAL A 297 -0.23 30.19 -0.44
CA VAL A 297 0.08 31.61 -0.30
C VAL A 297 -1.13 32.29 0.32
N TRP A 298 -0.95 32.88 1.49
CA TRP A 298 -1.95 33.78 2.06
C TRP A 298 -1.77 35.16 1.48
N ASP A 299 -2.63 35.60 0.57
CA ASP A 299 -2.75 36.97 0.13
C ASP A 299 -3.59 37.75 1.16
N LYS A 300 -2.95 38.67 1.87
CA LYS A 300 -3.55 39.47 2.96
C LYS A 300 -4.45 40.61 2.47
N VAL A 301 -4.55 40.79 1.15
CA VAL A 301 -5.29 41.86 0.45
C VAL A 301 -4.69 43.24 0.74
N LYS A 302 -4.45 43.57 2.01
CA LYS A 302 -3.81 44.85 2.45
C LYS A 302 -2.29 44.75 2.44
N HIS A 303 -1.64 45.80 2.01
CA HIS A 303 -0.19 45.91 1.89
C HIS A 303 0.48 46.17 3.25
N ASN A 304 1.70 45.62 3.39
CA ASN A 304 2.66 46.06 4.42
C ASN A 304 3.89 46.66 3.73
N MET A 305 4.49 47.68 4.30
CA MET A 305 5.75 48.22 3.81
C MET A 305 6.88 47.20 3.99
N GLY A 306 7.64 46.94 2.95
CA GLY A 306 8.85 46.13 2.95
C GLY A 306 10.00 46.92 2.36
N HIS A 307 11.25 46.43 2.55
CA HIS A 307 12.46 47.12 2.09
C HIS A 307 12.60 47.18 0.55
N TYR A 308 12.18 46.11 -0.15
CA TYR A 308 12.32 46.00 -1.60
C TYR A 308 11.00 46.11 -2.35
N ASN A 309 9.91 45.72 -1.71
CA ASN A 309 8.58 45.72 -2.32
C ASN A 309 7.50 45.88 -1.24
N SER A 310 6.27 46.12 -1.68
CA SER A 310 5.09 46.12 -0.81
C SER A 310 4.66 44.68 -0.53
N VAL A 311 4.96 44.17 0.65
CA VAL A 311 4.67 42.77 1.03
C VAL A 311 3.22 42.62 1.43
N ARG A 312 2.53 41.69 0.76
CA ARG A 312 1.11 41.44 1.04
C ARG A 312 0.79 39.96 1.23
N HIS A 313 1.80 39.12 1.33
CA HIS A 313 1.59 37.67 1.43
C HIS A 313 2.48 37.01 2.49
N GLU A 314 2.06 35.83 2.92
CA GLU A 314 2.86 34.86 3.66
C GLU A 314 2.71 33.49 3.04
N PHE A 315 3.69 32.62 3.26
CA PHE A 315 3.68 31.23 2.79
C PHE A 315 3.28 30.28 3.90
N LEU A 316 2.43 29.31 3.59
CA LEU A 316 2.21 28.12 4.38
C LEU A 316 2.84 26.95 3.63
N LEU A 317 4.08 26.61 4.00
CA LEU A 317 4.85 25.56 3.34
C LEU A 317 4.30 24.19 3.72
N ILE A 318 4.16 23.31 2.74
CA ILE A 318 3.68 21.94 2.91
C ILE A 318 4.86 20.99 2.70
N ALA A 319 5.17 20.20 3.73
CA ALA A 319 6.24 19.22 3.70
C ALA A 319 5.75 17.87 4.25
N THR A 320 6.31 16.76 3.77
CA THR A 320 5.88 15.43 4.19
C THR A 320 7.05 14.60 4.70
N LYS A 321 6.77 13.73 5.66
CA LYS A 321 7.61 12.65 6.13
C LYS A 321 6.93 11.34 5.74
N GLY A 322 7.67 10.39 5.16
CA GLY A 322 7.09 9.15 4.64
C GLY A 322 6.08 9.36 3.51
N SER A 323 4.99 8.60 3.51
CA SER A 323 3.93 8.63 2.49
C SER A 323 2.63 9.20 3.07
N CYS A 324 2.57 10.52 3.23
CA CYS A 324 1.38 11.23 3.74
C CYS A 324 0.77 12.11 2.64
N THR A 325 -0.10 11.52 1.84
CA THR A 325 -0.93 12.26 0.87
C THR A 325 -2.25 12.68 1.49
N PRO A 326 -2.92 13.73 0.97
CA PRO A 326 -4.26 14.09 1.37
C PRO A 326 -5.23 12.92 1.37
N ASP A 327 -6.14 12.87 2.34
CA ASP A 327 -7.16 11.83 2.46
C ASP A 327 -8.31 12.08 1.50
N ASN A 328 -8.65 13.36 1.32
CA ASN A 328 -9.64 13.84 0.37
C ASN A 328 -8.95 14.41 -0.88
N LYS A 329 -9.62 14.27 -2.01
CA LYS A 329 -9.11 14.74 -3.30
C LYS A 329 -9.55 16.16 -3.63
N THR A 330 -10.09 16.91 -2.65
CA THR A 330 -10.46 18.31 -2.83
C THR A 330 -9.21 19.11 -3.14
N LEU A 331 -9.23 19.84 -4.24
CA LEU A 331 -8.15 20.75 -4.63
C LEU A 331 -8.56 22.17 -4.29
N TYR A 332 -7.81 22.79 -3.42
CA TYR A 332 -7.94 24.20 -3.07
C TYR A 332 -6.96 25.02 -3.90
N ASP A 333 -7.34 26.24 -4.25
CA ASP A 333 -6.45 27.17 -4.90
C ASP A 333 -5.21 27.43 -4.04
N SER A 334 -4.05 27.48 -4.65
CA SER A 334 -2.78 27.68 -3.92
C SER A 334 -2.65 29.10 -3.34
N VAL A 335 -3.39 30.06 -3.86
CA VAL A 335 -3.46 31.44 -3.34
C VAL A 335 -4.82 31.64 -2.68
N GLN A 336 -4.80 31.94 -1.40
CA GLN A 336 -5.98 32.23 -0.58
C GLN A 336 -6.01 33.73 -0.25
N SER A 337 -6.91 34.49 -0.87
CA SER A 337 -7.09 35.91 -0.61
C SER A 337 -8.04 36.11 0.57
N ILE A 338 -7.47 36.31 1.76
CA ILE A 338 -8.19 36.48 3.02
C ILE A 338 -7.68 37.75 3.69
N GLU A 339 -8.56 38.71 3.90
CA GLU A 339 -8.18 39.94 4.57
C GLU A 339 -7.69 39.64 6.00
N ARG A 340 -6.58 40.26 6.42
CA ARG A 340 -6.06 40.10 7.77
C ARG A 340 -7.00 40.74 8.80
N ASN A 341 -7.16 40.08 9.92
CA ASN A 341 -7.84 40.63 11.11
C ASN A 341 -7.01 41.78 11.75
N ASP A 342 -7.63 42.57 12.61
CA ASP A 342 -6.97 43.64 13.34
C ASP A 342 -5.98 43.12 14.39
N ASN A 343 -6.04 41.84 14.72
CA ASN A 343 -5.10 41.19 15.66
C ASN A 343 -3.76 40.94 14.95
N HIS A 344 -2.68 41.47 15.50
CA HIS A 344 -1.34 41.26 14.97
C HIS A 344 -0.96 39.78 14.97
N SER A 345 -0.42 39.31 13.85
CA SER A 345 0.14 37.94 13.64
C SER A 345 -0.84 36.78 13.67
N GLU A 346 -2.14 37.01 13.78
CA GLU A 346 -3.13 35.93 13.76
C GLU A 346 -3.31 35.36 12.36
N LYS A 347 -3.15 34.03 12.24
CA LYS A 347 -3.39 33.33 10.97
C LYS A 347 -4.87 33.01 10.75
N PRO A 348 -5.37 33.14 9.50
CA PRO A 348 -6.76 32.84 9.18
C PRO A 348 -7.17 31.42 9.56
N ILE A 349 -8.32 31.27 10.19
CA ILE A 349 -8.89 29.96 10.58
C ILE A 349 -9.23 29.10 9.35
N GLU A 350 -9.42 29.71 8.21
CA GLU A 350 -9.69 29.07 6.93
C GLU A 350 -8.63 28.05 6.55
N PHE A 351 -7.35 28.31 6.86
CA PHE A 351 -6.27 27.35 6.61
C PHE A 351 -6.41 26.09 7.48
N LEU A 352 -6.82 26.24 8.75
CA LEU A 352 -7.11 25.09 9.61
C LEU A 352 -8.32 24.31 9.10
N ASN A 353 -9.33 24.99 8.53
CA ASN A 353 -10.49 24.34 7.91
C ASN A 353 -10.08 23.56 6.65
N ILE A 354 -9.24 24.14 5.80
CA ILE A 354 -8.68 23.46 4.61
C ILE A 354 -7.90 22.21 5.05
N ILE A 355 -7.05 22.33 6.07
CA ILE A 355 -6.26 21.20 6.58
C ILE A 355 -7.17 20.10 7.13
N ASP A 356 -8.24 20.45 7.85
CA ASP A 356 -9.21 19.48 8.35
C ASP A 356 -9.96 18.75 7.24
N ASP A 357 -10.29 19.44 6.16
CA ASP A 357 -10.96 18.83 5.01
C ASP A 357 -10.04 17.87 4.27
N ILE A 358 -8.79 18.23 4.04
CA ILE A 358 -7.85 17.40 3.28
C ILE A 358 -7.19 16.29 4.11
N TYR A 359 -7.14 16.42 5.44
CA TYR A 359 -6.65 15.41 6.39
C TYR A 359 -7.68 15.15 7.48
N ASP A 360 -8.56 14.19 7.26
CA ASP A 360 -9.76 13.97 8.10
C ASP A 360 -9.57 12.99 9.26
N TYR A 361 -8.38 12.41 9.44
CA TYR A 361 -8.05 11.53 10.55
C TYR A 361 -6.60 11.67 11.02
N GLY A 362 -6.29 11.11 12.18
CA GLY A 362 -4.99 11.19 12.84
C GLY A 362 -4.86 12.41 13.76
N ASN A 363 -3.97 12.32 14.75
CA ASN A 363 -3.75 13.43 15.67
C ASN A 363 -3.19 14.64 14.93
N LYS A 364 -3.71 15.81 15.25
CA LYS A 364 -3.32 17.10 14.68
C LYS A 364 -2.77 17.97 15.79
N LEU A 365 -1.62 18.61 15.56
CA LEU A 365 -0.94 19.48 16.51
C LEU A 365 -0.79 20.88 15.92
N GLU A 366 -1.27 21.88 16.65
CA GLU A 366 -0.95 23.28 16.43
C GLU A 366 0.21 23.68 17.35
N MET A 367 1.35 24.02 16.77
CA MET A 367 2.55 24.47 17.49
C MET A 367 2.62 25.99 17.53
N PHE A 368 3.14 26.52 18.63
CA PHE A 368 3.27 27.97 18.91
C PHE A 368 1.92 28.66 19.01
N CYS A 369 0.89 27.92 19.41
CA CYS A 369 -0.44 28.48 19.58
C CYS A 369 -0.57 29.22 20.92
N ARG A 370 -1.40 30.27 20.93
CA ARG A 370 -1.80 31.01 22.17
C ARG A 370 -2.98 30.36 22.85
N ASN A 371 -3.87 29.79 22.05
CA ASN A 371 -5.03 29.04 22.47
C ASN A 371 -5.38 28.04 21.33
N ILE A 372 -5.99 26.94 21.69
CA ILE A 372 -6.41 25.92 20.73
C ILE A 372 -7.64 26.48 20.00
N LYS A 373 -7.45 26.85 18.73
CA LYS A 373 -8.50 27.47 17.88
C LYS A 373 -9.47 26.46 17.29
N LYS A 374 -9.05 25.22 17.18
CA LYS A 374 -9.81 24.19 16.47
C LYS A 374 -10.14 23.03 17.39
N ASP A 375 -11.41 22.67 17.44
CA ASP A 375 -11.86 21.49 18.19
C ASP A 375 -11.13 20.22 17.74
N LYS A 376 -10.77 19.36 18.70
CA LYS A 376 -10.06 18.10 18.48
C LYS A 376 -8.62 18.23 17.94
N TRP A 377 -8.04 19.42 17.99
CA TRP A 377 -6.63 19.65 17.78
C TRP A 377 -5.88 19.70 19.11
N PHE A 378 -4.67 19.17 19.09
CA PHE A 378 -3.73 19.33 20.19
C PHE A 378 -2.98 20.64 20.03
N GLY A 379 -2.65 21.30 21.13
CA GLY A 379 -1.94 22.56 21.12
C GLY A 379 -0.65 22.52 21.95
N TRP A 380 0.38 23.20 21.46
CA TRP A 380 1.61 23.50 22.18
C TRP A 380 2.01 24.95 21.96
N GLY A 381 2.28 25.67 23.04
CA GLY A 381 2.69 27.06 22.98
C GLY A 381 2.81 27.67 24.37
N ASN A 382 3.31 28.90 24.44
CA ASN A 382 3.64 29.56 25.75
C ASN A 382 2.42 30.10 26.50
N GLU A 383 1.26 30.20 25.84
CA GLU A 383 0.07 30.87 26.43
C GLU A 383 -1.13 29.91 26.61
N ILE A 384 -0.94 28.59 26.39
CA ILE A 384 -1.98 27.61 26.59
C ILE A 384 -2.05 27.06 28.01
#